data_12b942b576174bf491a516fc00a0eb8e
#
_entry.id   12b942b576174bf491a516fc00a0eb8e
#
_cell.length_a   1.000
_cell.length_b   1.000
_cell.length_c   1.000
_cell.angle_alpha   90.00
_cell.angle_beta   90.00
_cell.angle_gamma   90.00
#
_symmetry.space_group_name_H-M   'P 1'
#
loop_
_entity.id
_entity.type
_entity.pdbx_description
1 polymer ?
#
loop_
_entity_poly.entity_id
_entity_poly.type
_entity_poly.pdbx_seq_one_letter_code
_entity_poly.pdbx_strand_id
1 'polypeptide(L)'
;MFGKSLFLTTTLCVAALAQDPNLHIYLAYGQSNMSGQATVTDSDRQTNPRFQVLRAGNHSGQTVGEFYPAAPPMGHSQSKVGIVDFFGRKMIKELPDSITVAVANVAIGGQSIDLFDKDRNKSYVQNAKNKGDTWWIQYLDEYGGDAYKRIVEMGKIAKQKGVIKGFLFHQGEADYQMNDWPKRVKKVYDDLIAELELDPEKTPILIGELAPTGDLGWRNDAVKQAAELIPNGHLISAQGCPALKEASYTLHFTREGYQTFGERSVEKMLELLKAQEPEPDTTSTDSVVTDSSAQDSTNAIRSLPRMQAVESVQPKLYYDKKEQALFVRFKKNGREFRYRVTGSKN
;
A
#
# COMPACT_ATOMS: atom_id res chain seq x y z
N MET A 1 40.46 -57.00 -10.49
CA MET A 1 39.02 -56.63 -10.29
C MET A 1 38.96 -55.23 -9.80
N PHE A 2 38.64 -54.27 -10.67
CA PHE A 2 38.46 -52.88 -10.28
C PHE A 2 36.96 -52.56 -10.16
N GLY A 3 36.51 -52.34 -8.91
CA GLY A 3 35.13 -51.94 -8.65
C GLY A 3 34.91 -50.48 -9.05
N LYS A 4 34.00 -50.23 -9.99
CA LYS A 4 33.52 -48.87 -10.35
C LYS A 4 32.47 -48.46 -9.33
N SER A 5 32.82 -47.52 -8.45
CA SER A 5 31.84 -46.84 -7.58
C SER A 5 31.04 -45.85 -8.40
N LEU A 6 29.73 -46.08 -8.51
CA LEU A 6 28.77 -45.19 -9.15
C LEU A 6 28.30 -44.16 -8.11
N PHE A 7 28.78 -42.92 -8.22
CA PHE A 7 28.25 -41.80 -7.42
C PHE A 7 26.93 -41.33 -8.05
N LEU A 8 25.83 -41.59 -7.38
CA LEU A 8 24.53 -41.09 -7.74
C LEU A 8 24.38 -39.67 -7.13
N THR A 9 24.59 -38.65 -7.93
CA THR A 9 24.31 -37.25 -7.57
C THR A 9 22.81 -37.00 -7.66
N THR A 10 22.13 -37.02 -6.52
CA THR A 10 20.74 -36.52 -6.41
C THR A 10 20.74 -34.99 -6.47
N THR A 11 20.37 -34.41 -7.61
CA THR A 11 20.09 -33.01 -7.76
C THR A 11 18.76 -32.72 -7.09
N LEU A 12 18.80 -32.09 -5.90
CA LEU A 12 17.62 -31.61 -5.22
C LEU A 12 17.14 -30.36 -5.97
N CYS A 13 16.15 -30.49 -6.87
CA CYS A 13 15.43 -29.35 -7.41
C CYS A 13 14.60 -28.74 -6.29
N VAL A 14 15.12 -27.70 -5.65
CA VAL A 14 14.30 -26.79 -4.84
C VAL A 14 13.44 -26.00 -5.83
N ALA A 15 12.18 -26.39 -5.96
CA ALA A 15 11.20 -25.55 -6.65
C ALA A 15 11.11 -24.23 -5.87
N ALA A 16 11.69 -23.15 -6.41
CA ALA A 16 11.42 -21.81 -5.93
C ALA A 16 9.92 -21.60 -6.09
N LEU A 17 9.21 -21.47 -4.98
CA LEU A 17 7.80 -21.07 -5.01
C LEU A 17 7.78 -19.70 -5.70
N ALA A 18 7.16 -19.64 -6.88
CA ALA A 18 6.99 -18.39 -7.61
C ALA A 18 6.19 -17.41 -6.74
N GLN A 19 6.61 -16.15 -6.73
CA GLN A 19 5.85 -15.09 -6.08
C GLN A 19 4.43 -15.04 -6.67
N ASP A 20 3.43 -14.89 -5.82
CA ASP A 20 2.07 -14.63 -6.28
C ASP A 20 1.94 -13.15 -6.73
N PRO A 21 1.80 -12.88 -8.03
CA PRO A 21 1.67 -11.52 -8.53
C PRO A 21 0.38 -10.84 -8.08
N ASN A 22 -0.61 -11.62 -7.65
CA ASN A 22 -1.89 -11.14 -7.16
C ASN A 22 -1.89 -10.86 -5.64
N LEU A 23 -0.82 -11.18 -4.92
CA LEU A 23 -0.65 -10.77 -3.53
C LEU A 23 0.14 -9.46 -3.47
N HIS A 24 -0.58 -8.35 -3.34
CA HIS A 24 -0.01 -7.01 -3.20
C HIS A 24 0.28 -6.71 -1.73
N ILE A 25 1.54 -6.45 -1.40
CA ILE A 25 1.99 -6.26 -0.01
C ILE A 25 2.49 -4.85 0.18
N TYR A 26 2.09 -4.21 1.29
CA TYR A 26 2.49 -2.87 1.68
C TYR A 26 3.20 -2.93 3.04
N LEU A 27 4.37 -2.31 3.12
CA LEU A 27 5.14 -2.21 4.36
C LEU A 27 4.82 -0.86 5.01
N ALA A 28 4.25 -0.89 6.20
CA ALA A 28 3.88 0.31 6.95
C ALA A 28 4.81 0.50 8.15
N TYR A 29 5.29 1.72 8.36
CA TYR A 29 6.10 2.05 9.52
C TYR A 29 5.93 3.50 9.96
N GLY A 30 6.23 3.79 11.21
CA GLY A 30 6.08 5.12 11.78
C GLY A 30 5.75 5.11 13.27
N GLN A 31 4.98 6.11 13.71
CA GLN A 31 4.64 6.24 15.12
C GLN A 31 3.14 6.04 15.41
N SER A 32 2.59 6.73 16.40
CA SER A 32 1.24 6.48 16.94
C SER A 32 0.12 6.52 15.90
N ASN A 33 0.13 7.48 14.96
CA ASN A 33 -0.88 7.55 13.91
C ASN A 33 -0.78 6.37 12.92
N MET A 34 0.41 5.83 12.68
CA MET A 34 0.57 4.60 11.89
C MET A 34 0.21 3.36 12.70
N SER A 35 0.53 3.32 14.00
CA SER A 35 0.12 2.25 14.91
C SER A 35 -1.41 2.16 15.04
N GLY A 36 -2.09 3.31 14.93
CA GLY A 36 -3.54 3.42 15.13
C GLY A 36 -3.93 3.73 16.57
N GLN A 37 -4.81 4.71 16.75
CA GLN A 37 -5.26 5.18 18.07
C GLN A 37 -6.79 5.17 18.23
N ALA A 38 -7.56 4.95 17.16
CA ALA A 38 -9.02 4.89 17.23
C ALA A 38 -9.49 3.60 17.92
N THR A 39 -10.52 3.72 18.74
CA THR A 39 -11.12 2.58 19.46
C THR A 39 -11.57 1.49 18.49
N VAL A 40 -11.21 0.25 18.80
CA VAL A 40 -11.61 -0.92 18.03
C VAL A 40 -13.09 -1.22 18.29
N THR A 41 -13.87 -1.35 17.24
CA THR A 41 -15.30 -1.73 17.28
C THR A 41 -15.50 -3.15 16.74
N ASP A 42 -16.70 -3.71 16.90
CA ASP A 42 -17.02 -5.04 16.38
C ASP A 42 -16.94 -5.11 14.85
N SER A 43 -17.24 -4.01 14.16
CA SER A 43 -17.10 -3.94 12.71
C SER A 43 -15.66 -4.03 12.25
N ASP A 44 -14.68 -3.56 13.05
CA ASP A 44 -13.27 -3.65 12.72
C ASP A 44 -12.74 -5.10 12.84
N ARG A 45 -13.38 -5.92 13.66
CA ARG A 45 -13.04 -7.34 13.84
C ARG A 45 -13.55 -8.23 12.70
N GLN A 46 -14.43 -7.69 11.84
CA GLN A 46 -14.88 -8.41 10.65
C GLN A 46 -13.73 -8.52 9.66
N THR A 47 -13.39 -9.74 9.30
CA THR A 47 -12.29 -10.05 8.39
C THR A 47 -12.79 -10.27 6.97
N ASN A 48 -11.89 -10.05 6.01
CA ASN A 48 -12.09 -10.41 4.60
C ASN A 48 -10.85 -11.19 4.15
N PRO A 49 -10.98 -12.36 3.51
CA PRO A 49 -9.83 -13.17 3.10
C PRO A 49 -8.90 -12.46 2.11
N ARG A 50 -9.42 -11.48 1.35
CA ARG A 50 -8.63 -10.65 0.44
C ARG A 50 -7.85 -9.53 1.15
N PHE A 51 -8.12 -9.24 2.43
CA PHE A 51 -7.32 -8.32 3.20
C PHE A 51 -6.60 -9.07 4.32
N GLN A 52 -5.28 -9.09 4.29
CA GLN A 52 -4.44 -9.84 5.20
C GLN A 52 -3.47 -8.95 5.96
N VAL A 53 -3.01 -9.41 7.10
CA VAL A 53 -1.88 -8.87 7.84
C VAL A 53 -0.73 -9.87 7.78
N LEU A 54 0.45 -9.41 7.33
CA LEU A 54 1.71 -10.10 7.57
C LEU A 54 2.15 -9.74 8.98
N ARG A 55 2.07 -10.70 9.89
CA ARG A 55 2.23 -10.45 11.33
C ARG A 55 3.66 -10.01 11.66
N ALA A 56 3.83 -8.75 12.07
CA ALA A 56 5.12 -8.19 12.46
C ALA A 56 5.34 -8.21 13.98
N GLY A 57 4.29 -8.01 14.77
CA GLY A 57 4.31 -8.01 16.24
C GLY A 57 3.59 -9.21 16.85
N ASN A 58 3.62 -9.33 18.16
CA ASN A 58 2.97 -10.41 18.87
C ASN A 58 1.45 -10.32 18.82
N HIS A 59 0.80 -11.46 18.60
CA HIS A 59 -0.64 -11.60 18.67
C HIS A 59 -0.99 -13.01 19.13
N SER A 60 -1.95 -13.12 20.04
CA SER A 60 -2.38 -14.45 20.57
C SER A 60 -2.82 -15.37 19.44
N GLY A 61 -2.27 -16.58 19.42
CA GLY A 61 -2.60 -17.60 18.41
C GLY A 61 -2.06 -17.34 17.01
N GLN A 62 -1.22 -16.33 16.82
CA GLN A 62 -0.60 -16.00 15.51
C GLN A 62 0.92 -15.98 15.60
N THR A 63 1.56 -16.38 14.52
CA THR A 63 3.02 -16.47 14.41
C THR A 63 3.55 -15.26 13.63
N VAL A 64 4.62 -14.63 14.13
CA VAL A 64 5.33 -13.57 13.43
C VAL A 64 5.87 -14.12 12.10
N GLY A 65 5.69 -13.36 11.01
CA GLY A 65 6.09 -13.75 9.66
C GLY A 65 5.04 -14.53 8.87
N GLU A 66 3.89 -14.84 9.46
CA GLU A 66 2.78 -15.53 8.80
C GLU A 66 1.65 -14.55 8.43
N PHE A 67 0.86 -14.93 7.42
CA PHE A 67 -0.28 -14.15 6.94
C PHE A 67 -1.58 -14.61 7.59
N TYR A 68 -2.40 -13.64 8.00
CA TYR A 68 -3.71 -13.89 8.61
C TYR A 68 -4.75 -12.90 8.05
N PRO A 69 -6.04 -13.26 8.02
CA PRO A 69 -7.09 -12.28 7.73
C PRO A 69 -6.96 -11.07 8.66
N ALA A 70 -6.93 -9.87 8.06
CA ALA A 70 -6.61 -8.64 8.78
C ALA A 70 -7.73 -8.23 9.75
N ALA A 71 -7.36 -8.03 10.99
CA ALA A 71 -8.15 -7.40 12.04
C ALA A 71 -7.22 -6.73 13.05
N PRO A 72 -7.63 -5.64 13.72
CA PRO A 72 -6.84 -5.03 14.79
C PRO A 72 -6.57 -6.00 15.96
N PRO A 73 -5.38 -5.92 16.57
CA PRO A 73 -4.23 -5.06 16.27
C PRO A 73 -3.46 -5.56 15.04
N MET A 74 -3.03 -4.65 14.15
CA MET A 74 -2.25 -5.02 12.97
C MET A 74 -0.75 -4.69 13.10
N GLY A 75 -0.34 -4.06 14.18
CA GLY A 75 1.05 -3.82 14.58
C GLY A 75 1.41 -4.60 15.84
N HIS A 76 1.98 -3.91 16.87
CA HIS A 76 2.19 -4.48 18.20
C HIS A 76 0.85 -4.71 18.93
N SER A 77 0.88 -5.46 20.03
CA SER A 77 -0.32 -5.93 20.75
C SER A 77 -1.30 -4.82 21.19
N GLN A 78 -0.81 -3.61 21.41
CA GLN A 78 -1.61 -2.46 21.82
C GLN A 78 -1.99 -1.51 20.67
N SER A 79 -1.66 -1.86 19.43
CA SER A 79 -2.12 -1.11 18.25
C SER A 79 -3.64 -1.15 18.15
N LYS A 80 -4.22 -0.03 17.72
CA LYS A 80 -5.68 0.10 17.53
C LYS A 80 -5.99 0.28 16.04
N VAL A 81 -7.18 0.81 15.74
CA VAL A 81 -7.57 1.14 14.36
C VAL A 81 -6.85 2.40 13.90
N GLY A 82 -6.28 2.37 12.71
CA GLY A 82 -5.53 3.48 12.13
C GLY A 82 -5.53 3.49 10.61
N ILE A 83 -4.54 4.14 10.04
CA ILE A 83 -4.41 4.35 8.59
C ILE A 83 -4.43 3.02 7.82
N VAL A 84 -3.68 2.02 8.29
CA VAL A 84 -3.53 0.72 7.59
C VAL A 84 -4.83 -0.07 7.50
N ASP A 85 -5.71 0.07 8.51
CA ASP A 85 -7.02 -0.59 8.53
C ASP A 85 -7.91 -0.10 7.39
N PHE A 86 -8.06 1.23 7.29
CA PHE A 86 -8.88 1.85 6.26
C PHE A 86 -8.25 1.71 4.87
N PHE A 87 -6.92 1.81 4.79
CA PHE A 87 -6.19 1.59 3.55
C PHE A 87 -6.46 0.19 2.98
N GLY A 88 -6.20 -0.86 3.75
CA GLY A 88 -6.37 -2.22 3.24
C GLY A 88 -7.81 -2.58 2.89
N ARG A 89 -8.77 -2.17 3.75
CA ARG A 89 -10.20 -2.38 3.50
C ARG A 89 -10.71 -1.65 2.25
N LYS A 90 -10.18 -0.46 1.96
CA LYS A 90 -10.52 0.30 0.76
C LYS A 90 -9.83 -0.30 -0.47
N MET A 91 -8.55 -0.68 -0.38
CA MET A 91 -7.81 -1.29 -1.48
C MET A 91 -8.52 -2.53 -2.06
N ILE A 92 -8.99 -3.45 -1.21
CA ILE A 92 -9.70 -4.64 -1.67
C ILE A 92 -11.08 -4.36 -2.29
N LYS A 93 -11.65 -3.17 -2.07
CA LYS A 93 -12.89 -2.75 -2.72
C LYS A 93 -12.65 -2.18 -4.12
N GLU A 94 -11.49 -1.58 -4.34
CA GLU A 94 -11.14 -0.90 -5.59
C GLU A 94 -10.38 -1.82 -6.56
N LEU A 95 -9.61 -2.78 -6.04
CA LEU A 95 -8.84 -3.72 -6.85
C LEU A 95 -9.70 -4.90 -7.32
N PRO A 96 -9.36 -5.51 -8.48
CA PRO A 96 -10.03 -6.72 -8.98
C PRO A 96 -10.12 -7.82 -7.92
N ASP A 97 -11.14 -8.67 -7.99
CA ASP A 97 -11.37 -9.74 -7.02
C ASP A 97 -10.25 -10.79 -6.96
N SER A 98 -9.43 -10.88 -8.00
CA SER A 98 -8.24 -11.73 -8.03
C SER A 98 -7.10 -11.23 -7.14
N ILE A 99 -7.11 -9.94 -6.75
CA ILE A 99 -6.04 -9.33 -5.96
C ILE A 99 -6.31 -9.47 -4.47
N THR A 100 -5.34 -10.00 -3.76
CA THR A 100 -5.24 -10.00 -2.29
C THR A 100 -4.31 -8.89 -1.84
N VAL A 101 -4.69 -8.15 -0.83
CA VAL A 101 -3.88 -7.07 -0.23
C VAL A 101 -3.39 -7.51 1.13
N ALA A 102 -2.11 -7.32 1.41
CA ALA A 102 -1.54 -7.54 2.73
C ALA A 102 -0.79 -6.29 3.23
N VAL A 103 -0.79 -6.10 4.54
CA VAL A 103 0.00 -5.07 5.21
C VAL A 103 0.89 -5.69 6.28
N ALA A 104 2.14 -5.20 6.40
CA ALA A 104 2.98 -5.42 7.57
C ALA A 104 3.19 -4.08 8.26
N ASN A 105 2.78 -3.94 9.53
CA ASN A 105 2.85 -2.66 10.24
C ASN A 105 3.84 -2.74 11.41
N VAL A 106 4.92 -1.96 11.32
CA VAL A 106 5.95 -1.80 12.36
C VAL A 106 5.94 -0.35 12.82
N ALA A 107 5.12 -0.03 13.80
CA ALA A 107 4.97 1.33 14.29
C ALA A 107 4.91 1.35 15.82
N ILE A 108 5.57 2.35 16.44
CA ILE A 108 5.60 2.55 17.90
C ILE A 108 5.35 4.02 18.20
N GLY A 109 4.32 4.30 19.01
CA GLY A 109 3.93 5.66 19.37
C GLY A 109 5.06 6.46 20.05
N GLY A 110 5.14 7.76 19.72
CA GLY A 110 6.07 8.71 20.35
C GLY A 110 7.55 8.52 19.97
N GLN A 111 7.87 7.67 18.98
CA GLN A 111 9.26 7.37 18.67
C GLN A 111 9.80 8.19 17.49
N SER A 112 11.09 8.56 17.61
CA SER A 112 11.86 9.24 16.59
C SER A 112 12.11 8.36 15.37
N ILE A 113 12.38 9.00 14.22
CA ILE A 113 12.86 8.35 12.99
C ILE A 113 14.14 7.55 13.25
N ASP A 114 14.95 7.93 14.25
CA ASP A 114 16.17 7.22 14.62
C ASP A 114 15.92 5.77 15.07
N LEU A 115 14.69 5.43 15.52
CA LEU A 115 14.30 4.04 15.82
C LEU A 115 14.30 3.16 14.55
N PHE A 116 14.05 3.76 13.40
CA PHE A 116 13.97 3.10 12.09
C PHE A 116 15.25 3.26 11.26
N ASP A 117 16.27 3.95 11.77
CA ASP A 117 17.58 4.08 11.11
C ASP A 117 18.51 2.96 11.59
N LYS A 118 18.97 2.10 10.67
CA LYS A 118 19.84 0.94 10.99
C LYS A 118 21.14 1.32 11.70
N ASP A 119 21.63 2.55 11.47
CA ASP A 119 22.90 3.02 12.04
C ASP A 119 22.68 3.70 13.40
N ARG A 120 21.45 4.09 13.74
CA ARG A 120 21.11 4.90 14.92
C ARG A 120 20.23 4.17 15.94
N ASN A 121 19.43 3.19 15.51
CA ASN A 121 18.43 2.54 16.35
C ASN A 121 18.98 2.01 17.67
N LYS A 122 20.13 1.35 17.65
CA LYS A 122 20.75 0.78 18.85
C LYS A 122 21.14 1.86 19.87
N SER A 123 21.77 2.96 19.39
CA SER A 123 22.14 4.08 20.27
C SER A 123 20.89 4.82 20.76
N TYR A 124 19.86 4.97 19.92
CA TYR A 124 18.59 5.55 20.31
C TYR A 124 17.93 4.78 21.46
N VAL A 125 17.79 3.46 21.32
CA VAL A 125 17.23 2.58 22.34
C VAL A 125 18.07 2.60 23.62
N GLN A 126 19.40 2.56 23.51
CA GLN A 126 20.28 2.62 24.68
C GLN A 126 20.18 3.95 25.42
N ASN A 127 20.08 5.07 24.69
CA ASN A 127 19.90 6.39 25.28
C ASN A 127 18.56 6.51 26.02
N ALA A 128 17.47 5.94 25.45
CA ALA A 128 16.17 5.90 26.12
C ALA A 128 16.23 5.11 27.43
N LYS A 129 16.89 3.93 27.44
CA LYS A 129 17.13 3.12 28.64
C LYS A 129 17.92 3.89 29.70
N ASN A 130 18.97 4.59 29.29
CA ASN A 130 19.80 5.40 30.19
C ASN A 130 19.02 6.56 30.84
N LYS A 131 18.02 7.10 30.13
CA LYS A 131 17.15 8.18 30.62
C LYS A 131 15.93 7.68 31.42
N GLY A 132 15.69 6.36 31.46
CA GLY A 132 14.51 5.78 32.07
C GLY A 132 13.22 5.91 31.21
N ASP A 133 13.35 6.34 29.94
CA ASP A 133 12.22 6.45 28.99
C ASP A 133 11.99 5.09 28.32
N THR A 134 11.41 4.15 29.07
CA THR A 134 11.32 2.74 28.66
C THR A 134 9.91 2.21 28.46
N TRP A 135 8.88 3.04 28.60
CA TRP A 135 7.47 2.63 28.52
C TRP A 135 7.11 1.94 27.20
N TRP A 136 7.79 2.26 26.12
CA TRP A 136 7.58 1.76 24.77
C TRP A 136 8.45 0.54 24.41
N ILE A 137 9.47 0.23 25.22
CA ILE A 137 10.41 -0.88 24.94
C ILE A 137 9.67 -2.21 24.81
N GLN A 138 8.64 -2.47 25.62
CA GLN A 138 7.81 -3.66 25.52
C GLN A 138 7.22 -3.87 24.12
N TYR A 139 6.86 -2.79 23.40
CA TYR A 139 6.35 -2.86 22.02
C TYR A 139 7.48 -3.11 21.02
N LEU A 140 8.66 -2.57 21.30
CA LEU A 140 9.85 -2.85 20.51
C LEU A 140 10.28 -4.31 20.64
N ASP A 141 10.16 -4.89 21.85
CA ASP A 141 10.47 -6.30 22.09
C ASP A 141 9.55 -7.23 21.29
N GLU A 142 8.29 -6.85 21.04
CA GLU A 142 7.40 -7.59 20.14
C GLU A 142 7.93 -7.59 18.68
N TYR A 143 8.70 -6.58 18.31
CA TYR A 143 9.40 -6.51 17.03
C TYR A 143 10.84 -7.09 17.09
N GLY A 144 11.17 -7.87 18.12
CA GLY A 144 12.48 -8.50 18.28
C GLY A 144 13.57 -7.52 18.73
N GLY A 145 13.21 -6.40 19.33
CA GLY A 145 14.13 -5.41 19.88
C GLY A 145 14.76 -4.46 18.85
N ASP A 146 14.34 -4.53 17.56
CA ASP A 146 14.88 -3.73 16.48
C ASP A 146 13.80 -3.49 15.39
N ALA A 147 13.26 -2.28 15.34
CA ALA A 147 12.16 -1.96 14.42
C ALA A 147 12.62 -1.96 12.94
N TYR A 148 13.82 -1.45 12.64
CA TYR A 148 14.36 -1.49 11.28
C TYR A 148 14.52 -2.94 10.79
N LYS A 149 15.18 -3.76 11.59
CA LYS A 149 15.39 -5.17 11.27
C LYS A 149 14.06 -5.90 11.08
N ARG A 150 13.04 -5.59 11.89
CA ARG A 150 11.71 -6.18 11.74
C ARG A 150 11.04 -5.82 10.41
N ILE A 151 11.15 -4.57 9.96
CA ILE A 151 10.63 -4.17 8.63
C ILE A 151 11.34 -4.97 7.53
N VAL A 152 12.66 -5.10 7.62
CA VAL A 152 13.47 -5.87 6.65
C VAL A 152 13.07 -7.35 6.64
N GLU A 153 12.87 -7.97 7.82
CA GLU A 153 12.41 -9.36 7.94
C GLU A 153 11.05 -9.55 7.26
N MET A 154 10.09 -8.67 7.56
CA MET A 154 8.76 -8.70 6.92
C MET A 154 8.86 -8.48 5.40
N GLY A 155 9.71 -7.56 4.96
CA GLY A 155 9.95 -7.33 3.53
C GLY A 155 10.56 -8.55 2.80
N LYS A 156 11.49 -9.24 3.43
CA LYS A 156 12.07 -10.49 2.87
C LYS A 156 11.02 -11.59 2.75
N ILE A 157 10.16 -11.77 3.75
CA ILE A 157 9.03 -12.72 3.69
C ILE A 157 8.04 -12.30 2.61
N ALA A 158 7.69 -11.02 2.57
CA ALA A 158 6.79 -10.46 1.57
C ALA A 158 7.27 -10.75 0.14
N LYS A 159 8.55 -10.53 -0.16
CA LYS A 159 9.16 -10.83 -1.48
C LYS A 159 9.10 -12.31 -1.86
N GLN A 160 9.11 -13.21 -0.90
CA GLN A 160 9.00 -14.65 -1.17
C GLN A 160 7.57 -15.09 -1.51
N LYS A 161 6.57 -14.38 -1.02
CA LYS A 161 5.16 -14.77 -1.12
C LYS A 161 4.38 -13.98 -2.15
N GLY A 162 4.66 -12.66 -2.28
CA GLY A 162 3.93 -11.76 -3.15
C GLY A 162 4.80 -10.59 -3.62
N VAL A 163 4.17 -9.51 -4.04
CA VAL A 163 4.82 -8.33 -4.60
C VAL A 163 4.70 -7.15 -3.64
N ILE A 164 5.82 -6.59 -3.20
CA ILE A 164 5.82 -5.33 -2.45
C ILE A 164 5.47 -4.20 -3.40
N LYS A 165 4.34 -3.55 -3.17
CA LYS A 165 3.79 -2.47 -4.00
C LYS A 165 4.11 -1.08 -3.49
N GLY A 166 4.62 -0.96 -2.27
CA GLY A 166 5.02 0.32 -1.70
C GLY A 166 5.08 0.34 -0.19
N PHE A 167 5.43 1.52 0.31
CA PHE A 167 5.50 1.81 1.73
C PHE A 167 4.41 2.80 2.15
N LEU A 168 3.90 2.64 3.38
CA LEU A 168 3.07 3.62 4.07
C LEU A 168 3.87 4.17 5.26
N PHE A 169 4.04 5.48 5.33
CA PHE A 169 4.83 6.11 6.38
C PHE A 169 4.10 7.27 7.02
N HIS A 170 4.01 7.25 8.35
CA HIS A 170 3.47 8.36 9.13
C HIS A 170 4.25 8.54 10.43
N GLN A 171 5.07 9.60 10.49
CA GLN A 171 5.92 9.96 11.61
C GLN A 171 6.36 11.42 11.46
N GLY A 172 6.83 12.03 12.50
CA GLY A 172 7.36 13.41 12.49
C GLY A 172 7.02 14.17 13.75
N GLU A 173 5.98 13.75 14.48
CA GLU A 173 5.55 14.42 15.70
C GLU A 173 6.64 14.33 16.80
N ALA A 174 7.30 13.18 16.94
CA ALA A 174 8.40 13.02 17.90
C ALA A 174 9.66 13.83 17.52
N ASP A 175 9.81 14.16 16.26
CA ASP A 175 10.99 14.82 15.69
C ASP A 175 10.71 16.28 15.28
N TYR A 176 9.72 16.93 15.89
CA TYR A 176 9.30 18.28 15.49
C TYR A 176 10.43 19.34 15.57
N GLN A 177 11.47 19.13 16.37
CA GLN A 177 12.64 20.00 16.47
C GLN A 177 13.83 19.55 15.60
N MET A 178 13.72 18.42 14.89
CA MET A 178 14.80 17.86 14.10
C MET A 178 14.82 18.47 12.69
N ASN A 179 15.76 19.38 12.42
CA ASN A 179 15.83 20.08 11.15
C ASN A 179 16.22 19.17 9.96
N ASP A 180 17.02 18.13 10.21
CA ASP A 180 17.45 17.18 9.18
C ASP A 180 16.52 15.97 9.03
N TRP A 181 15.34 15.98 9.68
CA TRP A 181 14.36 14.90 9.62
C TRP A 181 14.01 14.48 8.20
N PRO A 182 13.77 15.39 7.22
CA PRO A 182 13.44 14.98 5.84
C PRO A 182 14.55 14.12 5.21
N LYS A 183 15.82 14.46 5.49
CA LYS A 183 16.97 13.69 4.99
C LYS A 183 17.09 12.32 5.69
N ARG A 184 16.71 12.24 6.97
CA ARG A 184 16.69 10.95 7.69
C ARG A 184 15.59 10.04 7.19
N VAL A 185 14.41 10.57 6.89
CA VAL A 185 13.33 9.80 6.26
C VAL A 185 13.79 9.21 4.93
N LYS A 186 14.43 10.06 4.09
CA LYS A 186 15.00 9.59 2.83
C LYS A 186 16.04 8.48 3.04
N LYS A 187 16.94 8.65 4.00
CA LYS A 187 17.99 7.64 4.32
C LYS A 187 17.34 6.30 4.70
N VAL A 188 16.33 6.31 5.57
CA VAL A 188 15.64 5.07 5.98
C VAL A 188 14.97 4.39 4.78
N TYR A 189 14.31 5.16 3.91
CA TYR A 189 13.73 4.62 2.68
C TYR A 189 14.81 4.03 1.75
N ASP A 190 15.88 4.76 1.48
CA ASP A 190 16.98 4.29 0.62
C ASP A 190 17.62 3.00 1.17
N ASP A 191 17.79 2.91 2.49
CA ASP A 191 18.32 1.72 3.16
C ASP A 191 17.36 0.52 3.01
N LEU A 192 16.05 0.73 3.15
CA LEU A 192 15.05 -0.32 2.96
C LEU A 192 14.99 -0.79 1.51
N ILE A 193 15.03 0.12 0.55
CA ILE A 193 15.08 -0.20 -0.89
C ILE A 193 16.31 -1.05 -1.19
N ALA A 194 17.49 -0.65 -0.71
CA ALA A 194 18.74 -1.37 -0.93
C ALA A 194 18.75 -2.75 -0.25
N GLU A 195 18.35 -2.84 1.02
CA GLU A 195 18.38 -4.09 1.79
C GLU A 195 17.35 -5.11 1.30
N LEU A 196 16.23 -4.64 0.78
CA LEU A 196 15.18 -5.47 0.19
C LEU A 196 15.38 -5.66 -1.32
N GLU A 197 16.42 -5.08 -1.91
CA GLU A 197 16.69 -5.16 -3.36
C GLU A 197 15.42 -4.85 -4.18
N LEU A 198 14.78 -3.71 -3.86
CA LEU A 198 13.60 -3.24 -4.54
C LEU A 198 13.96 -2.21 -5.62
N ASP A 199 13.12 -2.09 -6.61
CA ASP A 199 13.23 -1.04 -7.63
C ASP A 199 12.60 0.26 -7.07
N PRO A 200 13.39 1.33 -6.83
CA PRO A 200 12.85 2.57 -6.26
C PRO A 200 11.83 3.25 -7.16
N GLU A 201 11.89 3.05 -8.48
CA GLU A 201 10.91 3.62 -9.42
C GLU A 201 9.56 2.90 -9.35
N LYS A 202 9.55 1.64 -8.91
CA LYS A 202 8.34 0.82 -8.79
C LYS A 202 7.82 0.66 -7.36
N THR A 203 8.56 1.16 -6.38
CA THR A 203 8.21 0.99 -4.97
C THR A 203 8.01 2.36 -4.29
N PRO A 204 6.84 2.99 -4.47
CA PRO A 204 6.54 4.29 -3.90
C PRO A 204 6.50 4.25 -2.37
N ILE A 205 6.78 5.40 -1.76
CA ILE A 205 6.47 5.65 -0.35
C ILE A 205 5.42 6.75 -0.23
N LEU A 206 4.32 6.43 0.43
CA LEU A 206 3.29 7.40 0.79
C LEU A 206 3.62 8.00 2.15
N ILE A 207 3.92 9.29 2.19
CA ILE A 207 4.34 10.03 3.38
C ILE A 207 3.20 10.92 3.84
N GLY A 208 2.69 10.66 5.03
CA GLY A 208 1.50 11.31 5.57
C GLY A 208 1.78 12.63 6.27
N GLU A 209 0.97 13.67 5.94
CA GLU A 209 0.92 14.89 6.73
C GLU A 209 0.45 14.61 8.16
N LEU A 210 1.01 15.34 9.11
CA LEU A 210 0.54 15.41 10.49
C LEU A 210 -0.82 16.09 10.53
N ALA A 211 -1.59 15.87 11.60
CA ALA A 211 -2.92 16.48 11.76
C ALA A 211 -2.83 18.02 11.61
N PRO A 212 -3.41 18.63 10.57
CA PRO A 212 -3.20 20.05 10.27
C PRO A 212 -3.76 20.99 11.34
N THR A 213 -4.84 20.55 12.02
CA THR A 213 -5.47 21.27 13.13
C THR A 213 -4.89 20.86 14.49
N GLY A 214 -3.87 20.00 14.49
CA GLY A 214 -3.15 19.56 15.67
C GLY A 214 -2.00 20.48 16.02
N ASP A 215 -1.36 20.22 17.16
CA ASP A 215 -0.29 21.04 17.73
C ASP A 215 0.95 21.13 16.85
N LEU A 216 1.15 20.15 15.97
CA LEU A 216 2.32 20.03 15.10
C LEU A 216 2.00 20.12 13.59
N GLY A 217 0.80 20.56 13.23
CA GLY A 217 0.41 20.75 11.82
C GLY A 217 1.33 21.72 11.06
N TRP A 218 1.96 22.67 11.74
CA TRP A 218 2.97 23.57 11.17
C TRP A 218 4.21 22.83 10.64
N ARG A 219 4.44 21.59 11.07
CA ARG A 219 5.56 20.74 10.65
C ARG A 219 5.35 20.12 9.26
N ASN A 220 4.19 20.26 8.66
CA ASN A 220 3.85 19.68 7.37
C ASN A 220 4.73 20.17 6.21
N ASP A 221 5.35 21.34 6.34
CA ASP A 221 6.38 21.77 5.37
C ASP A 221 7.58 20.80 5.33
N ALA A 222 8.00 20.27 6.49
CA ALA A 222 9.08 19.28 6.53
C ALA A 222 8.60 17.90 6.00
N VAL A 223 7.33 17.54 6.23
CA VAL A 223 6.74 16.32 5.67
C VAL A 223 6.71 16.39 4.15
N LYS A 224 6.28 17.52 3.60
CA LYS A 224 6.32 17.80 2.16
C LYS A 224 7.75 17.71 1.61
N GLN A 225 8.71 18.34 2.29
CA GLN A 225 10.12 18.27 1.89
C GLN A 225 10.65 16.83 1.89
N ALA A 226 10.25 15.98 2.84
CA ALA A 226 10.64 14.57 2.85
C ALA A 226 10.11 13.82 1.62
N ALA A 227 8.85 14.07 1.24
CA ALA A 227 8.26 13.49 0.05
C ALA A 227 8.98 13.96 -1.24
N GLU A 228 9.33 15.24 -1.33
CA GLU A 228 10.03 15.81 -2.48
C GLU A 228 11.48 15.33 -2.63
N LEU A 229 12.15 14.97 -1.53
CA LEU A 229 13.53 14.45 -1.53
C LEU A 229 13.63 13.02 -2.06
N ILE A 230 12.56 12.25 -2.01
CA ILE A 230 12.53 10.84 -2.44
C ILE A 230 11.94 10.79 -3.85
N PRO A 231 12.66 10.27 -4.87
CA PRO A 231 12.19 10.29 -6.26
C PRO A 231 10.79 9.71 -6.47
N ASN A 232 10.43 8.67 -5.71
CA ASN A 232 9.09 8.05 -5.71
C ASN A 232 8.38 8.26 -4.36
N GLY A 233 8.61 9.43 -3.76
CA GLY A 233 7.95 9.87 -2.53
C GLY A 233 6.69 10.68 -2.85
N HIS A 234 5.59 10.36 -2.19
CA HIS A 234 4.29 11.00 -2.45
C HIS A 234 3.68 11.48 -1.14
N LEU A 235 3.42 12.78 -1.09
CA LEU A 235 2.73 13.40 0.04
C LEU A 235 1.25 12.99 0.06
N ILE A 236 0.77 12.52 1.20
CA ILE A 236 -0.66 12.32 1.45
C ILE A 236 -1.15 13.43 2.35
N SER A 237 -2.03 14.25 1.82
CA SER A 237 -2.56 15.39 2.57
C SER A 237 -3.53 14.95 3.67
N ALA A 238 -3.34 15.49 4.86
CA ALA A 238 -4.26 15.37 5.99
C ALA A 238 -5.26 16.54 6.07
N GLN A 239 -5.29 17.42 5.09
CA GLN A 239 -6.19 18.57 5.09
C GLN A 239 -7.65 18.12 5.18
N GLY A 240 -8.39 18.62 6.17
CA GLY A 240 -9.77 18.24 6.45
C GLY A 240 -9.92 16.88 7.18
N CYS A 241 -8.84 16.18 7.53
CA CYS A 241 -8.89 15.06 8.46
C CYS A 241 -9.03 15.60 9.89
N PRO A 242 -10.12 15.29 10.61
CA PRO A 242 -10.30 15.81 11.96
C PRO A 242 -9.26 15.23 12.92
N ALA A 243 -8.67 16.10 13.73
CA ALA A 243 -7.77 15.73 14.81
C ALA A 243 -8.55 15.47 16.10
N LEU A 244 -8.08 14.47 16.86
CA LEU A 244 -8.61 14.13 18.17
C LEU A 244 -8.06 15.11 19.21
N LYS A 245 -8.95 15.86 19.85
CA LYS A 245 -8.56 16.71 20.97
C LYS A 245 -8.42 15.85 22.23
N GLU A 246 -7.20 15.66 22.65
CA GLU A 246 -6.84 14.93 23.87
C GLU A 246 -6.60 15.91 25.03
N ALA A 247 -6.47 15.42 26.23
CA ALA A 247 -6.40 16.27 27.43
C ALA A 247 -5.19 17.24 27.44
N SER A 248 -4.05 16.82 26.88
CA SER A 248 -2.79 17.57 26.92
C SER A 248 -2.22 17.94 25.56
N TYR A 249 -2.75 17.37 24.48
CA TYR A 249 -2.24 17.57 23.12
C TYR A 249 -3.30 17.24 22.06
N THR A 250 -3.02 17.60 20.83
CA THR A 250 -3.84 17.29 19.65
C THR A 250 -2.90 16.80 18.57
N LEU A 251 -2.56 15.50 18.58
CA LEU A 251 -1.60 14.89 17.67
C LEU A 251 -2.23 13.77 16.84
N HIS A 252 -3.24 13.10 17.37
CA HIS A 252 -3.86 11.96 16.74
C HIS A 252 -5.07 12.37 15.89
N PHE A 253 -5.36 11.58 14.86
CA PHE A 253 -6.60 11.73 14.11
C PHE A 253 -7.79 11.12 14.88
N THR A 254 -8.99 11.66 14.65
CA THR A 254 -10.21 10.93 15.00
C THR A 254 -10.36 9.69 14.11
N ARG A 255 -11.33 8.85 14.39
CA ARG A 255 -11.64 7.69 13.55
C ARG A 255 -11.95 8.09 12.10
N GLU A 256 -12.75 9.15 11.93
CA GLU A 256 -13.07 9.73 10.62
C GLU A 256 -11.82 10.29 9.94
N GLY A 257 -10.91 10.87 10.71
CA GLY A 257 -9.62 11.35 10.23
C GLY A 257 -8.78 10.22 9.69
N TYR A 258 -8.66 9.10 10.40
CA TYR A 258 -7.96 7.90 9.91
C TYR A 258 -8.62 7.31 8.67
N GLN A 259 -9.95 7.29 8.61
CA GLN A 259 -10.67 6.78 7.44
C GLN A 259 -10.36 7.65 6.22
N THR A 260 -10.58 8.95 6.31
CA THR A 260 -10.33 9.90 5.21
C THR A 260 -8.87 9.81 4.74
N PHE A 261 -7.94 9.73 5.68
CA PHE A 261 -6.52 9.63 5.36
C PHE A 261 -6.17 8.31 4.67
N GLY A 262 -6.68 7.20 5.19
CA GLY A 262 -6.50 5.87 4.59
C GLY A 262 -7.06 5.79 3.17
N GLU A 263 -8.26 6.33 2.94
CA GLU A 263 -8.90 6.38 1.63
C GLU A 263 -8.10 7.22 0.61
N ARG A 264 -7.57 8.38 1.01
CA ARG A 264 -6.67 9.18 0.16
C ARG A 264 -5.37 8.46 -0.18
N SER A 265 -4.83 7.72 0.79
CA SER A 265 -3.66 6.90 0.54
C SER A 265 -3.95 5.83 -0.53
N VAL A 266 -5.16 5.27 -0.54
CA VAL A 266 -5.62 4.34 -1.59
C VAL A 266 -5.73 5.04 -2.94
N GLU A 267 -6.37 6.19 -3.01
CA GLU A 267 -6.51 6.96 -4.26
C GLU A 267 -5.15 7.21 -4.91
N LYS A 268 -4.17 7.68 -4.12
CA LYS A 268 -2.80 7.88 -4.62
C LYS A 268 -2.13 6.58 -5.02
N MET A 269 -2.25 5.52 -4.23
CA MET A 269 -1.64 4.22 -4.55
C MET A 269 -2.22 3.62 -5.83
N LEU A 270 -3.52 3.72 -6.06
CA LEU A 270 -4.17 3.24 -7.29
C LEU A 270 -3.72 4.03 -8.53
N GLU A 271 -3.55 5.35 -8.40
CA GLU A 271 -2.96 6.19 -9.45
C GLU A 271 -1.56 5.68 -9.84
N LEU A 272 -0.71 5.40 -8.83
CA LEU A 272 0.66 4.92 -9.03
C LEU A 272 0.71 3.51 -9.62
N LEU A 273 -0.13 2.60 -9.15
CA LEU A 273 -0.23 1.25 -9.69
C LEU A 273 -0.65 1.27 -11.17
N LYS A 274 -1.61 2.13 -11.51
CA LYS A 274 -2.07 2.30 -12.89
C LYS A 274 -0.97 2.87 -13.79
N ALA A 275 -0.16 3.79 -13.30
CA ALA A 275 0.98 4.34 -14.04
C ALA A 275 2.09 3.32 -14.30
N GLN A 276 2.16 2.24 -13.51
CA GLN A 276 3.12 1.16 -13.68
C GLN A 276 2.64 0.04 -14.64
N GLU A 277 1.37 0.04 -15.02
CA GLU A 277 0.88 -0.91 -16.04
C GLU A 277 1.50 -0.55 -17.39
N PRO A 278 2.03 -1.54 -18.16
CA PRO A 278 2.56 -1.26 -19.49
C PRO A 278 1.46 -0.67 -20.38
N GLU A 279 1.81 0.36 -21.14
CA GLU A 279 0.91 0.87 -22.19
C GLU A 279 0.50 -0.31 -23.09
N PRO A 280 -0.78 -0.45 -23.42
CA PRO A 280 -1.23 -1.50 -24.33
C PRO A 280 -0.48 -1.33 -25.66
N ASP A 281 0.19 -2.39 -26.10
CA ASP A 281 0.99 -2.44 -27.35
C ASP A 281 0.12 -1.99 -28.53
N THR A 282 0.35 -0.77 -29.01
CA THR A 282 -0.37 -0.18 -30.15
C THR A 282 0.30 -0.51 -31.49
N THR A 283 1.31 -1.40 -31.51
CA THR A 283 2.09 -1.74 -32.73
C THR A 283 1.65 -3.04 -33.41
N SER A 284 0.38 -3.39 -33.46
CA SER A 284 -0.11 -4.33 -34.47
C SER A 284 -0.70 -3.56 -35.64
N THR A 285 0.13 -3.21 -36.60
CA THR A 285 -0.31 -2.83 -37.95
C THR A 285 -0.83 -4.08 -38.65
N ASP A 286 -2.11 -4.38 -38.50
CA ASP A 286 -2.77 -5.32 -39.37
C ASP A 286 -3.01 -4.67 -40.73
N SER A 287 -2.38 -5.25 -41.74
CA SER A 287 -2.59 -4.95 -43.14
C SER A 287 -4.06 -5.14 -43.52
N VAL A 288 -4.65 -4.06 -44.00
CA VAL A 288 -6.02 -4.04 -44.55
C VAL A 288 -6.07 -4.91 -45.80
N VAL A 289 -6.75 -6.07 -45.68
CA VAL A 289 -7.29 -6.78 -46.85
C VAL A 289 -8.71 -6.23 -47.06
N THR A 290 -8.87 -5.48 -48.12
CA THR A 290 -10.18 -5.06 -48.64
C THR A 290 -10.86 -6.26 -49.29
N ASP A 291 -11.99 -6.70 -48.75
CA ASP A 291 -12.94 -7.47 -49.54
C ASP A 291 -14.35 -6.86 -49.38
N SER A 292 -14.89 -6.55 -50.54
CA SER A 292 -16.18 -5.89 -50.77
C SER A 292 -17.27 -6.94 -50.90
N SER A 293 -18.25 -6.96 -50.00
CA SER A 293 -19.62 -7.32 -50.39
C SER A 293 -20.61 -6.87 -49.29
N ALA A 294 -21.46 -5.95 -49.70
CA ALA A 294 -22.63 -5.50 -48.96
C ALA A 294 -23.72 -6.57 -48.99
N GLN A 295 -24.39 -6.76 -47.86
CA GLN A 295 -25.83 -6.96 -47.87
C GLN A 295 -26.47 -6.71 -46.49
N ASP A 296 -27.52 -5.98 -46.60
CA ASP A 296 -28.52 -5.45 -45.67
C ASP A 296 -29.21 -6.56 -44.85
N SER A 297 -29.53 -6.29 -43.62
CA SER A 297 -30.78 -6.70 -42.96
C SER A 297 -30.92 -6.13 -41.54
N THR A 298 -31.93 -5.32 -41.44
CA THR A 298 -32.62 -4.82 -40.27
C THR A 298 -33.23 -5.96 -39.41
N ASN A 299 -33.37 -5.64 -38.13
CA ASN A 299 -34.17 -6.28 -37.07
C ASN A 299 -33.52 -7.37 -36.21
N ALA A 300 -33.26 -7.00 -34.95
CA ALA A 300 -33.91 -7.56 -33.79
C ALA A 300 -33.28 -7.11 -32.48
N ILE A 301 -33.99 -6.30 -31.75
CA ILE A 301 -33.78 -6.13 -30.30
C ILE A 301 -34.21 -7.42 -29.63
N ARG A 302 -33.29 -8.20 -29.10
CA ARG A 302 -33.58 -9.31 -28.17
C ARG A 302 -32.57 -9.33 -27.03
N SER A 303 -33.10 -9.16 -25.84
CA SER A 303 -32.63 -9.60 -24.49
C SER A 303 -31.15 -9.92 -24.32
N LEU A 304 -30.49 -9.13 -23.47
CA LEU A 304 -29.12 -9.34 -23.01
C LEU A 304 -28.99 -10.63 -22.20
N PRO A 305 -28.04 -11.50 -22.51
CA PRO A 305 -27.69 -12.62 -21.64
C PRO A 305 -26.77 -12.12 -20.50
N ARG A 306 -26.91 -12.75 -19.33
CA ARG A 306 -26.09 -12.58 -18.14
C ARG A 306 -24.58 -12.64 -18.47
N MET A 307 -23.82 -11.65 -17.98
CA MET A 307 -22.38 -11.55 -18.18
C MET A 307 -21.64 -12.72 -17.54
N GLN A 308 -20.92 -13.46 -18.35
CA GLN A 308 -19.78 -14.28 -17.93
C GLN A 308 -18.51 -13.45 -18.13
N ALA A 309 -17.48 -13.73 -17.33
CA ALA A 309 -16.20 -13.03 -17.17
C ALA A 309 -15.72 -12.21 -18.39
N VAL A 310 -15.51 -10.92 -18.21
CA VAL A 310 -15.24 -9.94 -19.26
C VAL A 310 -13.75 -9.67 -19.29
N GLU A 311 -13.12 -9.90 -20.46
CA GLU A 311 -11.86 -9.24 -20.83
C GLU A 311 -11.94 -7.74 -20.55
N SER A 312 -10.89 -7.17 -19.98
CA SER A 312 -10.82 -5.77 -19.60
C SER A 312 -10.93 -4.86 -20.84
N VAL A 313 -12.09 -4.29 -21.06
CA VAL A 313 -12.32 -3.31 -22.10
C VAL A 313 -12.18 -1.91 -21.48
N GLN A 314 -11.14 -1.18 -21.84
CA GLN A 314 -10.97 0.22 -21.39
C GLN A 314 -11.79 1.17 -22.25
N PRO A 315 -12.84 1.82 -21.71
CA PRO A 315 -13.60 2.82 -22.42
C PRO A 315 -12.85 4.15 -22.50
N LYS A 316 -12.74 4.74 -23.70
CA LYS A 316 -12.23 6.10 -23.89
C LYS A 316 -13.38 7.10 -23.98
N LEU A 317 -13.35 8.11 -23.12
CA LEU A 317 -14.29 9.23 -23.17
C LEU A 317 -13.76 10.28 -24.18
N TYR A 318 -14.60 10.75 -25.09
CA TYR A 318 -14.24 11.84 -25.99
C TYR A 318 -15.45 12.70 -26.34
N TYR A 319 -15.19 13.99 -26.65
CA TYR A 319 -16.21 14.92 -27.07
C TYR A 319 -16.25 15.01 -28.62
N ASP A 320 -17.41 14.72 -29.19
CA ASP A 320 -17.63 14.87 -30.63
C ASP A 320 -18.12 16.29 -30.95
N LYS A 321 -17.27 17.06 -31.62
CA LYS A 321 -17.56 18.46 -31.98
C LYS A 321 -18.69 18.63 -33.01
N LYS A 322 -18.92 17.64 -33.87
CA LYS A 322 -20.01 17.69 -34.87
C LYS A 322 -21.36 17.41 -34.23
N GLU A 323 -21.40 16.45 -33.31
CA GLU A 323 -22.63 16.07 -32.62
C GLU A 323 -22.84 16.85 -31.32
N GLN A 324 -21.89 17.70 -30.92
CA GLN A 324 -21.89 18.45 -29.66
C GLN A 324 -22.25 17.62 -28.46
N ALA A 325 -21.68 16.42 -28.38
CA ALA A 325 -22.00 15.44 -27.36
C ALA A 325 -20.77 14.66 -26.89
N LEU A 326 -20.84 14.17 -25.65
CA LEU A 326 -19.84 13.32 -25.05
C LEU A 326 -20.14 11.86 -25.36
N PHE A 327 -19.13 11.09 -25.75
CA PHE A 327 -19.26 9.69 -26.09
C PHE A 327 -18.24 8.84 -25.35
N VAL A 328 -18.63 7.61 -25.06
CA VAL A 328 -17.74 6.54 -24.61
C VAL A 328 -17.51 5.60 -25.79
N ARG A 329 -16.25 5.34 -26.10
CA ARG A 329 -15.85 4.38 -27.14
C ARG A 329 -15.08 3.23 -26.49
N PHE A 330 -15.37 1.99 -26.87
CA PHE A 330 -14.60 0.83 -26.46
C PHE A 330 -14.64 -0.25 -27.54
N LYS A 331 -13.63 -1.13 -27.53
CA LYS A 331 -13.58 -2.31 -28.41
C LYS A 331 -13.90 -3.56 -27.60
N LYS A 332 -14.72 -4.45 -28.16
CA LYS A 332 -14.99 -5.78 -27.62
C LYS A 332 -15.02 -6.79 -28.76
N ASN A 333 -14.23 -7.86 -28.66
CA ASN A 333 -14.11 -8.91 -29.69
C ASN A 333 -13.81 -8.34 -31.08
N GLY A 334 -12.85 -7.40 -31.19
CA GLY A 334 -12.46 -6.76 -32.43
C GLY A 334 -13.46 -5.75 -33.01
N ARG A 335 -14.62 -5.55 -32.40
CA ARG A 335 -15.64 -4.60 -32.82
C ARG A 335 -15.62 -3.35 -31.94
N GLU A 336 -15.72 -2.17 -32.56
CA GLU A 336 -15.79 -0.90 -31.86
C GLU A 336 -17.23 -0.53 -31.53
N PHE A 337 -17.45 -0.08 -30.30
CA PHE A 337 -18.74 0.37 -29.79
C PHE A 337 -18.65 1.83 -29.37
N ARG A 338 -19.72 2.60 -29.65
CA ARG A 338 -19.82 4.03 -29.34
C ARG A 338 -21.16 4.28 -28.65
N TYR A 339 -21.11 4.88 -27.45
CA TYR A 339 -22.30 5.25 -26.69
C TYR A 339 -22.29 6.73 -26.36
N ARG A 340 -23.42 7.38 -26.58
CA ARG A 340 -23.62 8.76 -26.19
C ARG A 340 -23.86 8.84 -24.69
N VAL A 341 -23.11 9.72 -24.02
CA VAL A 341 -23.34 9.99 -22.58
C VAL A 341 -24.48 10.99 -22.49
N THR A 342 -25.63 10.54 -22.05
CA THR A 342 -26.78 11.40 -21.75
C THR A 342 -26.74 11.73 -20.27
N GLY A 343 -26.42 13.00 -19.92
CA GLY A 343 -26.60 13.50 -18.56
C GLY A 343 -28.08 13.60 -18.25
N SER A 344 -28.56 12.97 -17.18
CA SER A 344 -29.87 13.32 -16.62
C SER A 344 -29.75 14.72 -16.01
N LYS A 345 -30.53 15.66 -16.50
CA LYS A 345 -30.79 16.92 -15.80
C LYS A 345 -31.73 16.56 -14.65
N ASN A 346 -31.25 16.57 -13.42
CA ASN A 346 -32.03 16.85 -12.23
C ASN A 346 -31.69 18.25 -11.75
#